data_d59507430a4e73e3c17951bba9c41f48
#
_entry.id   d59507430a4e73e3c17951bba9c41f48
#
_cell.length_a   1.000
_cell.length_b   1.000
_cell.length_c   1.000
_cell.angle_alpha   90.00
_cell.angle_beta   90.00
_cell.angle_gamma   90.00
#
_symmetry.space_group_name_H-M   'P 1'
#
loop_
_entity.id
_entity.type
_entity.pdbx_description
1 polymer ?
#
loop_
_entity_poly.entity_id
_entity_poly.type
_entity_poly.pdbx_seq_one_letter_code
_entity_poly.pdbx_strand_id
1 'polypeptide(L)'
;MWAALLLTAAVVPGPGDDVSFLVMGKTTNHRQSDSGELGLLNYHFFAEVFVREGGRVKASLSFPGGESQPFEDQGSVLELHGGRFDAEEALDRAYPKGAYTLHFQTPDGSGYGRALRMQGSRIPKPPRITLLQEGKAASPQSIDPAKDVTVTWSDFEGARSDPNGILDDLVFVVVGNCHAERVVHSGRPFEGTPFLTYLTKEYTIPGGKLSPGEAHQMFVEHASVDASEEDGIVALVTYASTTFLDFQTLGSPAGAPCPAVMPPFNGGQTDRKRP
;
A
#
# COMPACT_ATOMS: atom_id res chain seq x y z
N MET A 1 -7.95 13.11 -60.99
CA MET A 1 -8.32 12.51 -59.68
C MET A 1 -7.05 12.22 -58.92
N TRP A 2 -6.76 13.03 -57.91
CA TRP A 2 -5.60 12.82 -57.05
C TRP A 2 -6.08 12.11 -55.78
N ALA A 3 -5.63 10.87 -55.56
CA ALA A 3 -5.91 10.14 -54.34
C ALA A 3 -4.92 10.64 -53.28
N ALA A 4 -5.42 11.29 -52.26
CA ALA A 4 -4.66 11.66 -51.08
C ALA A 4 -4.47 10.38 -50.22
N LEU A 5 -3.24 9.88 -50.13
CA LEU A 5 -2.83 8.87 -49.15
C LEU A 5 -2.83 9.54 -47.77
N LEU A 6 -3.84 9.24 -46.95
CA LEU A 6 -3.80 9.51 -45.55
C LEU A 6 -2.81 8.53 -44.87
N LEU A 7 -1.59 9.00 -44.61
CA LEU A 7 -0.71 8.30 -43.68
C LEU A 7 -1.30 8.46 -42.28
N THR A 8 -1.93 7.43 -41.74
CA THR A 8 -2.19 7.31 -40.32
C THR A 8 -0.86 7.06 -39.64
N ALA A 9 -0.30 8.08 -38.97
CA ALA A 9 0.83 7.89 -38.08
C ALA A 9 0.38 6.89 -36.99
N ALA A 10 1.03 5.74 -36.91
CA ALA A 10 0.86 4.83 -35.80
C ALA A 10 1.32 5.58 -34.55
N VAL A 11 0.41 5.75 -33.58
CA VAL A 11 0.76 6.26 -32.27
C VAL A 11 1.68 5.21 -31.65
N VAL A 12 2.94 5.55 -31.44
CA VAL A 12 3.87 4.68 -30.71
C VAL A 12 3.38 4.68 -29.26
N PRO A 13 3.05 3.51 -28.66
CA PRO A 13 2.64 3.45 -27.26
C PRO A 13 3.73 4.05 -26.38
N GLY A 14 3.32 4.92 -25.44
CA GLY A 14 4.24 5.49 -24.46
C GLY A 14 4.35 4.57 -23.23
N PRO A 15 5.36 4.78 -22.37
CA PRO A 15 5.54 3.97 -21.16
C PRO A 15 4.33 4.04 -20.22
N GLY A 16 3.55 5.12 -20.25
CA GLY A 16 2.32 5.29 -19.49
C GLY A 16 1.13 4.44 -19.97
N ASP A 17 1.25 3.76 -21.13
CA ASP A 17 0.19 2.88 -21.62
C ASP A 17 0.18 1.53 -20.88
N ASP A 18 1.34 1.04 -20.43
CA ASP A 18 1.50 -0.22 -19.71
C ASP A 18 1.57 -0.03 -18.18
N VAL A 19 2.14 1.10 -17.71
CA VAL A 19 2.38 1.37 -16.29
C VAL A 19 1.45 2.47 -15.80
N SER A 20 0.77 2.21 -14.69
CA SER A 20 -0.10 3.19 -14.03
C SER A 20 0.70 4.16 -13.17
N PHE A 21 1.48 3.63 -12.23
CA PHE A 21 2.39 4.39 -11.38
C PHE A 21 3.44 3.47 -10.75
N LEU A 22 4.45 4.07 -10.15
CA LEU A 22 5.55 3.40 -9.46
C LEU A 22 5.57 3.84 -8.00
N VAL A 23 5.90 2.93 -7.10
CA VAL A 23 6.13 3.28 -5.70
C VAL A 23 7.35 2.58 -5.15
N MET A 24 8.09 3.26 -4.29
CA MET A 24 9.19 2.70 -3.51
C MET A 24 9.13 3.31 -2.11
N GLY A 25 9.33 2.51 -1.07
CA GLY A 25 9.22 3.08 0.27
C GLY A 25 9.80 2.25 1.38
N LYS A 26 9.82 2.89 2.54
CA LYS A 26 10.13 2.29 3.85
C LYS A 26 8.92 2.40 4.74
N THR A 27 8.60 1.33 5.44
CA THR A 27 7.50 1.33 6.40
C THR A 27 7.94 0.72 7.72
N THR A 28 7.32 1.17 8.81
CA THR A 28 7.37 0.52 10.10
C THR A 28 6.01 -0.08 10.42
N ASN A 29 6.00 -1.33 10.86
CA ASN A 29 4.80 -2.08 11.16
C ASN A 29 4.64 -2.23 12.67
N HIS A 30 3.44 -1.97 13.16
CA HIS A 30 3.08 -2.06 14.56
C HIS A 30 1.82 -2.91 14.73
N ARG A 31 1.67 -3.53 15.91
CA ARG A 31 0.43 -4.16 16.33
C ARG A 31 -0.14 -3.40 17.51
N GLN A 32 -1.42 -3.09 17.44
CA GLN A 32 -2.16 -2.53 18.56
C GLN A 32 -2.87 -3.64 19.32
N SER A 33 -2.68 -3.66 20.63
CA SER A 33 -3.44 -4.55 21.54
C SER A 33 -4.85 -4.02 21.77
N ASP A 34 -5.70 -4.85 22.38
CA ASP A 34 -7.06 -4.46 22.81
C ASP A 34 -7.05 -3.29 23.81
N SER A 35 -5.97 -3.14 24.59
CA SER A 35 -5.77 -2.00 25.50
C SER A 35 -5.28 -0.72 24.80
N GLY A 36 -5.02 -0.79 23.50
CA GLY A 36 -4.51 0.34 22.70
C GLY A 36 -3.00 0.53 22.75
N GLU A 37 -2.25 -0.40 23.36
CA GLU A 37 -0.78 -0.37 23.35
C GLU A 37 -0.23 -0.76 21.98
N LEU A 38 0.80 -0.04 21.53
CA LEU A 38 1.49 -0.29 20.26
C LEU A 38 2.78 -1.06 20.50
N GLY A 39 2.90 -2.24 19.90
CA GLY A 39 4.13 -3.01 19.82
C GLY A 39 4.73 -2.93 18.42
N LEU A 40 6.02 -2.63 18.30
CA LEU A 40 6.75 -2.69 17.03
C LEU A 40 6.83 -4.14 16.57
N LEU A 41 6.50 -4.39 15.30
CA LEU A 41 6.66 -5.68 14.66
C LEU A 41 7.95 -5.76 13.85
N ASN A 42 8.16 -4.82 12.94
CA ASN A 42 9.34 -4.78 12.09
C ASN A 42 9.41 -3.47 11.30
N TYR A 43 10.54 -3.28 10.63
CA TYR A 43 10.75 -2.32 9.56
C TYR A 43 10.83 -3.06 8.23
N HIS A 44 10.39 -2.44 7.14
CA HIS A 44 10.30 -3.07 5.84
C HIS A 44 10.62 -2.09 4.70
N PHE A 45 11.27 -2.58 3.66
CA PHE A 45 11.44 -1.89 2.39
C PHE A 45 10.62 -2.60 1.31
N PHE A 46 10.00 -1.83 0.44
CA PHE A 46 9.27 -2.34 -0.70
C PHE A 46 9.43 -1.45 -1.93
N ALA A 47 9.24 -2.02 -3.11
CA ALA A 47 9.01 -1.28 -4.33
C ALA A 47 7.99 -2.03 -5.19
N GLU A 48 7.13 -1.28 -5.88
CA GLU A 48 6.03 -1.82 -6.66
C GLU A 48 5.89 -1.05 -7.98
N VAL A 49 5.52 -1.79 -9.04
CA VAL A 49 5.13 -1.25 -10.34
C VAL A 49 3.69 -1.66 -10.58
N PHE A 50 2.79 -0.70 -10.61
CA PHE A 50 1.37 -0.94 -10.88
C PHE A 50 1.15 -0.96 -12.40
N VAL A 51 0.73 -2.12 -12.90
CA VAL A 51 0.53 -2.39 -14.32
C VAL A 51 -0.92 -2.11 -14.69
N ARG A 52 -1.16 -1.42 -15.81
CA ARG A 52 -2.51 -1.19 -16.32
C ARG A 52 -3.13 -2.50 -16.79
N GLU A 53 -4.45 -2.53 -16.86
CA GLU A 53 -5.18 -3.69 -17.40
C GLU A 53 -4.70 -4.03 -18.83
N GLY A 54 -4.25 -5.28 -19.00
CA GLY A 54 -3.67 -5.74 -20.27
C GLY A 54 -2.20 -5.38 -20.50
N GLY A 55 -1.62 -4.50 -19.68
CA GLY A 55 -0.19 -4.17 -19.72
C GLY A 55 0.67 -5.36 -19.30
N ARG A 56 1.90 -5.42 -19.82
CA ARG A 56 2.90 -6.44 -19.46
C ARG A 56 4.27 -5.79 -19.42
N VAL A 57 4.87 -5.77 -18.25
CA VAL A 57 6.20 -5.20 -18.05
C VAL A 57 7.10 -6.16 -17.26
N LYS A 58 8.40 -6.02 -17.43
CA LYS A 58 9.41 -6.60 -16.55
C LYS A 58 10.10 -5.44 -15.85
N ALA A 59 10.36 -5.57 -14.56
CA ALA A 59 11.01 -4.51 -13.82
C ALA A 59 12.18 -5.01 -12.98
N SER A 60 13.09 -4.08 -12.69
CA SER A 60 14.19 -4.25 -11.72
C SER A 60 14.49 -2.92 -11.05
N LEU A 61 15.02 -2.98 -9.83
CA LEU A 61 15.44 -1.81 -9.06
C LEU A 61 16.95 -1.83 -8.88
N SER A 62 17.64 -0.79 -9.37
CA SER A 62 19.06 -0.57 -9.10
C SER A 62 19.22 0.29 -7.84
N PHE A 63 20.09 -0.15 -6.93
CA PHE A 63 20.38 0.51 -5.67
C PHE A 63 21.54 1.51 -5.79
N PRO A 64 21.72 2.42 -4.84
CA PRO A 64 22.82 3.39 -4.84
C PRO A 64 24.23 2.77 -4.96
N GLY A 65 24.39 1.50 -4.56
CA GLY A 65 25.65 0.72 -4.69
C GLY A 65 25.87 0.08 -6.06
N GLY A 66 24.92 0.20 -7.00
CA GLY A 66 25.00 -0.37 -8.33
C GLY A 66 24.48 -1.82 -8.45
N GLU A 67 24.11 -2.45 -7.34
CA GLU A 67 23.40 -3.73 -7.37
C GLU A 67 21.98 -3.54 -7.93
N SER A 68 21.43 -4.60 -8.55
CA SER A 68 20.07 -4.58 -9.09
C SER A 68 19.31 -5.84 -8.70
N GLN A 69 18.02 -5.68 -8.36
CA GLN A 69 17.13 -6.80 -8.03
C GLN A 69 15.91 -6.78 -8.94
N PRO A 70 15.49 -7.94 -9.48
CA PRO A 70 14.25 -8.05 -10.25
C PRO A 70 13.04 -7.99 -9.35
N PHE A 71 11.92 -7.56 -9.92
CA PHE A 71 10.60 -7.65 -9.30
C PHE A 71 9.98 -9.03 -9.54
N GLU A 72 9.14 -9.46 -8.62
CA GLU A 72 8.26 -10.63 -8.76
C GLU A 72 6.94 -10.20 -9.39
N ASP A 73 6.45 -10.96 -10.36
CA ASP A 73 5.18 -10.69 -11.05
C ASP A 73 4.01 -11.27 -10.24
N GLN A 74 3.08 -10.39 -9.80
CA GLN A 74 1.86 -10.75 -9.10
C GLN A 74 0.59 -10.44 -9.96
N GLY A 75 0.76 -10.28 -11.27
CA GLY A 75 -0.29 -9.98 -12.22
C GLY A 75 -0.46 -8.48 -12.47
N SER A 76 -1.32 -7.80 -11.72
CA SER A 76 -1.54 -6.35 -11.86
C SER A 76 -0.46 -5.49 -11.18
N VAL A 77 0.43 -6.10 -10.39
CA VAL A 77 1.51 -5.44 -9.67
C VAL A 77 2.77 -6.28 -9.80
N LEU A 78 3.89 -5.65 -10.07
CA LEU A 78 5.21 -6.24 -9.90
C LEU A 78 5.75 -5.78 -8.56
N GLU A 79 6.25 -6.69 -7.73
CA GLU A 79 6.64 -6.41 -6.36
C GLU A 79 8.11 -6.77 -6.09
N LEU A 80 8.77 -5.93 -5.31
CA LEU A 80 10.07 -6.20 -4.71
C LEU A 80 9.97 -6.06 -3.20
N HIS A 81 10.07 -7.17 -2.49
CA HIS A 81 10.08 -7.21 -1.03
C HIS A 81 11.51 -7.17 -0.52
N GLY A 82 11.87 -6.07 0.16
CA GLY A 82 13.21 -5.84 0.68
C GLY A 82 13.55 -6.60 1.97
N GLY A 83 12.63 -7.45 2.44
CA GLY A 83 12.80 -8.14 3.72
C GLY A 83 12.33 -7.32 4.92
N ARG A 84 12.42 -7.93 6.10
CA ARG A 84 11.98 -7.36 7.38
C ARG A 84 13.17 -7.22 8.32
N PHE A 85 13.20 -6.12 9.06
CA PHE A 85 14.29 -5.73 9.94
C PHE A 85 13.75 -5.42 11.34
N ASP A 86 14.51 -5.77 12.36
CA ASP A 86 14.13 -5.51 13.76
C ASP A 86 14.50 -4.08 14.21
N ALA A 87 15.33 -3.37 13.41
CA ALA A 87 15.77 -2.02 13.72
C ALA A 87 15.85 -1.15 12.45
N GLU A 88 15.54 0.14 12.60
CA GLU A 88 15.57 1.12 11.50
C GLU A 88 16.98 1.24 10.90
N GLU A 89 18.02 1.21 11.74
CA GLU A 89 19.41 1.29 11.29
C GLU A 89 19.82 0.08 10.43
N ALA A 90 19.22 -1.09 10.67
CA ALA A 90 19.45 -2.28 9.85
C ALA A 90 18.78 -2.13 8.47
N LEU A 91 17.54 -1.60 8.45
CA LEU A 91 16.85 -1.23 7.21
C LEU A 91 17.64 -0.17 6.44
N ASP A 92 18.14 0.89 7.12
CA ASP A 92 18.88 1.98 6.48
C ASP A 92 20.23 1.54 5.92
N ARG A 93 20.90 0.56 6.54
CA ARG A 93 22.12 -0.05 5.97
C ARG A 93 21.84 -0.87 4.73
N ALA A 94 20.75 -1.63 4.72
CA ALA A 94 20.37 -2.46 3.58
C ALA A 94 19.83 -1.63 2.41
N TYR A 95 19.09 -0.58 2.72
CA TYR A 95 18.48 0.32 1.75
C TYR A 95 18.82 1.77 2.08
N PRO A 96 20.06 2.21 1.79
CA PRO A 96 20.54 3.52 2.19
C PRO A 96 19.80 4.64 1.46
N LYS A 97 19.84 5.85 2.03
CA LYS A 97 19.44 7.05 1.31
C LYS A 97 20.29 7.22 0.05
N GLY A 98 19.68 7.71 -1.02
CA GLY A 98 20.38 7.90 -2.29
C GLY A 98 19.46 7.83 -3.49
N ALA A 99 20.08 7.77 -4.65
CA ALA A 99 19.39 7.60 -5.91
C ALA A 99 19.22 6.10 -6.20
N TYR A 100 17.99 5.71 -6.43
CA TYR A 100 17.61 4.40 -6.95
C TYR A 100 17.16 4.60 -8.39
N THR A 101 17.29 3.58 -9.24
CA THR A 101 16.71 3.61 -10.57
C THR A 101 15.81 2.41 -10.76
N LEU A 102 14.52 2.67 -10.93
CA LEU A 102 13.56 1.66 -11.30
C LEU A 102 13.60 1.52 -12.83
N HIS A 103 13.99 0.36 -13.31
CA HIS A 103 13.99 0.02 -14.72
C HIS A 103 12.77 -0.83 -15.02
N PHE A 104 12.09 -0.57 -16.13
CA PHE A 104 11.08 -1.46 -16.65
C PHE A 104 11.14 -1.56 -18.15
N GLN A 105 10.67 -2.67 -18.68
CA GLN A 105 10.65 -2.98 -20.10
C GLN A 105 9.24 -3.38 -20.51
N THR A 106 8.73 -2.71 -21.53
CA THR A 106 7.42 -2.96 -22.13
C THR A 106 7.48 -4.11 -23.15
N PRO A 107 6.32 -4.68 -23.58
CA PRO A 107 6.29 -5.84 -24.49
C PRO A 107 6.93 -5.60 -25.86
N ASP A 108 6.94 -4.37 -26.33
CA ASP A 108 7.62 -3.98 -27.59
C ASP A 108 9.15 -3.95 -27.49
N GLY A 109 9.69 -4.22 -26.30
CA GLY A 109 11.12 -4.22 -26.01
C GLY A 109 11.69 -2.85 -25.62
N SER A 110 10.86 -1.82 -25.54
CA SER A 110 11.30 -0.50 -25.07
C SER A 110 11.67 -0.55 -23.61
N GLY A 111 12.84 0.00 -23.26
CA GLY A 111 13.34 0.07 -21.89
C GLY A 111 13.27 1.49 -21.34
N TYR A 112 12.80 1.61 -20.09
CA TYR A 112 12.66 2.88 -19.38
C TYR A 112 13.39 2.81 -18.03
N GLY A 113 13.96 3.93 -17.61
CA GLY A 113 14.60 4.08 -16.31
C GLY A 113 14.06 5.30 -15.58
N ARG A 114 13.52 5.09 -14.38
CA ARG A 114 12.99 6.15 -13.53
C ARG A 114 13.86 6.33 -12.31
N ALA A 115 14.48 7.50 -12.16
CA ALA A 115 15.23 7.84 -10.97
C ALA A 115 14.28 8.17 -9.80
N LEU A 116 14.47 7.49 -8.68
CA LEU A 116 13.75 7.70 -7.42
C LEU A 116 14.77 8.07 -6.35
N ARG A 117 14.52 9.13 -5.58
CA ARG A 117 15.48 9.58 -4.58
C ARG A 117 14.93 9.36 -3.18
N MET A 118 15.47 8.35 -2.51
CA MET A 118 15.21 8.14 -1.09
C MET A 118 16.03 9.11 -0.26
N GLN A 119 15.36 9.93 0.53
CA GLN A 119 15.98 10.89 1.44
C GLN A 119 16.21 10.25 2.82
N GLY A 120 16.55 11.04 3.84
CA GLY A 120 16.56 10.55 5.22
C GLY A 120 15.16 10.12 5.67
N SER A 121 15.10 9.25 6.68
CA SER A 121 13.83 8.72 7.18
C SER A 121 12.85 9.83 7.55
N ARG A 122 11.62 9.67 7.09
CA ARG A 122 10.46 10.51 7.38
C ARG A 122 9.27 9.64 7.79
N ILE A 123 9.57 8.46 8.33
CA ILE A 123 8.55 7.53 8.79
C ILE A 123 7.70 8.24 9.84
N PRO A 124 6.38 8.39 9.62
CA PRO A 124 5.51 9.07 10.57
C PRO A 124 5.30 8.25 11.85
N LYS A 125 4.74 8.87 12.87
CA LYS A 125 4.29 8.14 14.06
C LYS A 125 3.20 7.14 13.67
N PRO A 126 3.20 5.92 14.27
CA PRO A 126 2.18 4.93 13.99
C PRO A 126 0.80 5.41 14.44
N PRO A 127 -0.24 5.26 13.59
CA PRO A 127 -1.60 5.61 13.96
C PRO A 127 -2.12 4.72 15.09
N ARG A 128 -2.84 5.33 16.07
CA ARG A 128 -3.62 4.58 17.05
C ARG A 128 -5.04 4.47 16.54
N ILE A 129 -5.56 3.25 16.47
CA ILE A 129 -6.86 2.93 15.88
C ILE A 129 -7.92 2.92 17.00
N THR A 130 -9.06 3.52 16.72
CA THR A 130 -10.26 3.40 17.55
C THR A 130 -11.44 2.99 16.66
N LEU A 131 -12.16 1.96 17.08
CA LEU A 131 -13.40 1.52 16.43
C LEU A 131 -14.59 2.13 17.15
N LEU A 132 -15.53 2.68 16.40
CA LEU A 132 -16.76 3.23 16.92
C LEU A 132 -17.96 2.53 16.28
N GLN A 133 -18.99 2.25 17.07
CA GLN A 133 -20.33 1.88 16.60
C GLN A 133 -21.35 2.79 17.27
N GLU A 134 -22.29 3.34 16.49
CA GLU A 134 -23.28 4.29 16.98
C GLU A 134 -22.67 5.46 17.76
N GLY A 135 -21.49 5.92 17.32
CA GLY A 135 -20.76 7.05 17.92
C GLY A 135 -20.07 6.74 19.26
N LYS A 136 -20.03 5.48 19.70
CA LYS A 136 -19.38 5.05 20.94
C LYS A 136 -18.21 4.11 20.64
N ALA A 137 -17.16 4.18 21.47
CA ALA A 137 -16.05 3.23 21.38
C ALA A 137 -16.56 1.78 21.50
N ALA A 138 -16.18 0.97 20.51
CA ALA A 138 -16.51 -0.44 20.45
C ALA A 138 -15.29 -1.28 20.83
N SER A 139 -15.51 -2.36 21.56
CA SER A 139 -14.45 -3.33 21.84
C SER A 139 -14.07 -4.09 20.56
N PRO A 140 -12.79 -4.23 20.24
CA PRO A 140 -12.35 -5.05 19.11
C PRO A 140 -12.85 -6.51 19.18
N GLN A 141 -13.17 -7.01 20.39
CA GLN A 141 -13.64 -8.40 20.59
C GLN A 141 -15.15 -8.58 20.40
N SER A 142 -15.92 -7.52 20.07
CA SER A 142 -17.38 -7.59 20.00
C SER A 142 -18.01 -6.61 19.03
N ILE A 143 -17.54 -6.60 17.81
CA ILE A 143 -18.07 -5.76 16.73
C ILE A 143 -19.37 -6.36 16.19
N ASP A 144 -20.44 -5.57 16.18
CA ASP A 144 -21.72 -5.95 15.56
C ASP A 144 -21.62 -5.81 14.03
N PRO A 145 -21.59 -6.89 13.26
CA PRO A 145 -21.39 -6.81 11.80
C PRO A 145 -22.60 -6.21 11.06
N ALA A 146 -23.79 -6.11 11.71
CA ALA A 146 -24.96 -5.51 11.10
C ALA A 146 -24.95 -3.98 11.15
N LYS A 147 -24.07 -3.37 11.97
CA LYS A 147 -23.96 -1.93 12.13
C LYS A 147 -22.74 -1.39 11.43
N ASP A 148 -22.80 -0.12 11.09
CA ASP A 148 -21.64 0.61 10.60
C ASP A 148 -20.53 0.58 11.66
N VAL A 149 -19.28 0.44 11.16
CA VAL A 149 -18.07 0.58 11.99
C VAL A 149 -17.31 1.80 11.51
N THR A 150 -17.26 2.84 12.32
CA THR A 150 -16.41 3.99 12.04
C THR A 150 -15.02 3.73 12.62
N VAL A 151 -14.04 3.72 11.74
CA VAL A 151 -12.61 3.61 12.09
C VAL A 151 -12.05 5.01 12.18
N THR A 152 -11.51 5.37 13.33
CA THR A 152 -10.79 6.63 13.55
C THR A 152 -9.35 6.33 13.93
N TRP A 153 -8.47 7.29 13.78
CA TRP A 153 -7.04 7.16 14.11
C TRP A 153 -6.49 8.44 14.70
N SER A 154 -5.33 8.34 15.36
CA SER A 154 -4.61 9.49 15.88
C SER A 154 -4.14 10.42 14.75
N ASP A 155 -3.90 11.68 15.05
CA ASP A 155 -3.47 12.65 14.05
C ASP A 155 -2.21 12.21 13.31
N PHE A 156 -2.19 12.44 12.00
CA PHE A 156 -1.02 12.27 11.17
C PHE A 156 -0.12 13.51 11.32
N GLU A 157 0.73 13.50 12.37
CA GLU A 157 1.62 14.61 12.66
C GLU A 157 2.64 14.82 11.54
N GLY A 158 2.83 16.08 11.12
CA GLY A 158 3.78 16.43 10.06
C GLY A 158 3.31 16.10 8.64
N ALA A 159 2.08 15.61 8.48
CA ALA A 159 1.47 15.41 7.16
C ALA A 159 1.30 16.73 6.41
N ARG A 160 1.36 16.66 5.10
CA ARG A 160 1.34 17.85 4.25
C ARG A 160 0.71 17.57 2.88
N SER A 161 0.27 18.67 2.26
CA SER A 161 0.00 18.68 0.82
C SER A 161 1.29 18.57 0.02
N ASP A 162 1.21 17.91 -1.13
CA ASP A 162 2.32 17.83 -2.06
C ASP A 162 2.63 19.22 -2.66
N PRO A 163 3.86 19.73 -2.50
CA PRO A 163 4.25 21.00 -3.11
C PRO A 163 4.17 21.00 -4.64
N ASN A 164 4.20 19.82 -5.28
CA ASN A 164 4.07 19.66 -6.72
C ASN A 164 2.61 19.49 -7.18
N GLY A 165 1.66 19.35 -6.24
CA GLY A 165 0.24 19.17 -6.52
C GLY A 165 -0.12 17.85 -7.21
N ILE A 166 0.75 16.83 -7.12
CA ILE A 166 0.53 15.51 -7.73
C ILE A 166 -0.26 14.63 -6.77
N LEU A 167 0.22 14.48 -5.52
CA LEU A 167 -0.40 13.59 -4.53
C LEU A 167 -0.02 13.99 -3.12
N ASP A 168 -1.02 14.33 -2.31
CA ASP A 168 -0.85 14.61 -0.88
C ASP A 168 -0.47 13.36 -0.08
N ASP A 169 0.00 13.55 1.16
CA ASP A 169 0.22 12.46 2.11
C ASP A 169 -1.06 11.63 2.29
N LEU A 170 -0.92 10.31 2.34
CA LEU A 170 -2.01 9.35 2.24
C LEU A 170 -2.35 8.68 3.57
N VAL A 171 -3.61 8.27 3.68
CA VAL A 171 -4.06 7.33 4.71
C VAL A 171 -4.68 6.12 4.02
N PHE A 172 -4.38 4.92 4.51
CA PHE A 172 -5.03 3.70 4.06
C PHE A 172 -5.75 3.02 5.22
N VAL A 173 -6.96 2.51 4.93
CA VAL A 173 -7.70 1.62 5.82
C VAL A 173 -8.01 0.35 5.03
N VAL A 174 -7.52 -0.77 5.51
CA VAL A 174 -7.70 -2.06 4.85
C VAL A 174 -8.13 -3.09 5.87
N VAL A 175 -9.09 -3.95 5.50
CA VAL A 175 -9.54 -5.05 6.36
C VAL A 175 -9.49 -6.35 5.58
N GLY A 176 -8.90 -7.37 6.17
CA GLY A 176 -8.95 -8.75 5.73
C GLY A 176 -9.75 -9.62 6.67
N ASN A 177 -10.32 -10.71 6.14
CA ASN A 177 -10.95 -11.75 6.95
C ASN A 177 -9.94 -12.83 7.34
N CYS A 178 -10.38 -13.80 8.14
CA CYS A 178 -9.52 -14.90 8.61
C CYS A 178 -9.10 -15.90 7.52
N HIS A 179 -9.60 -15.74 6.29
CA HIS A 179 -9.23 -16.52 5.11
C HIS A 179 -8.25 -15.76 4.21
N ALA A 180 -7.67 -14.66 4.70
CA ALA A 180 -6.78 -13.75 3.97
C ALA A 180 -7.41 -13.04 2.76
N GLU A 181 -8.74 -12.97 2.70
CA GLU A 181 -9.44 -12.20 1.69
C GLU A 181 -9.54 -10.72 2.12
N ARG A 182 -9.25 -9.81 1.20
CA ARG A 182 -9.45 -8.39 1.41
C ARG A 182 -10.93 -8.05 1.28
N VAL A 183 -11.57 -7.67 2.39
CA VAL A 183 -13.00 -7.36 2.42
C VAL A 183 -13.28 -5.86 2.38
N VAL A 184 -12.32 -5.02 2.81
CA VAL A 184 -12.41 -3.56 2.76
C VAL A 184 -11.08 -2.99 2.30
N HIS A 185 -11.15 -1.95 1.46
CA HIS A 185 -10.03 -1.10 1.07
C HIS A 185 -10.52 0.32 0.85
N SER A 186 -9.87 1.30 1.45
CA SER A 186 -10.23 2.73 1.36
C SER A 186 -9.92 3.40 0.01
N GLY A 187 -9.47 2.63 -0.98
CA GLY A 187 -9.09 3.11 -2.30
C GLY A 187 -7.60 3.41 -2.42
N ARG A 188 -7.16 3.56 -3.66
CA ARG A 188 -5.77 3.93 -4.03
C ARG A 188 -5.78 5.12 -4.99
N PRO A 189 -4.74 5.97 -4.94
CA PRO A 189 -4.58 6.99 -5.97
C PRO A 189 -4.42 6.35 -7.35
N PHE A 190 -4.78 7.08 -8.39
CA PHE A 190 -4.63 6.72 -9.82
C PHE A 190 -5.47 5.52 -10.31
N GLU A 191 -6.33 4.93 -9.46
CA GLU A 191 -7.24 3.82 -9.84
C GLU A 191 -8.66 4.31 -10.19
N GLY A 192 -8.90 5.62 -10.26
CA GLY A 192 -10.23 6.19 -10.57
C GLY A 192 -11.27 6.02 -9.46
N THR A 193 -10.88 5.54 -8.29
CA THR A 193 -11.72 5.37 -7.09
C THR A 193 -11.36 6.42 -6.03
N PRO A 194 -12.30 6.81 -5.16
CA PRO A 194 -11.97 7.66 -4.01
C PRO A 194 -10.88 7.02 -3.15
N PHE A 195 -9.98 7.85 -2.61
CA PHE A 195 -8.93 7.45 -1.69
C PHE A 195 -8.81 8.47 -0.55
N LEU A 196 -8.11 8.12 0.52
CA LEU A 196 -7.97 8.95 1.70
C LEU A 196 -6.63 9.69 1.68
N THR A 197 -6.68 10.98 2.05
CA THR A 197 -5.49 11.78 2.31
C THR A 197 -5.37 12.10 3.80
N TYR A 198 -4.29 12.72 4.21
CA TYR A 198 -4.05 13.16 5.59
C TYR A 198 -5.15 14.07 6.15
N LEU A 199 -5.99 14.68 5.30
CA LEU A 199 -7.14 15.50 5.69
C LEU A 199 -8.29 14.67 6.22
N THR A 200 -8.35 13.38 5.87
CA THR A 200 -9.38 12.45 6.34
C THR A 200 -9.07 12.00 7.76
N LYS A 201 -10.08 11.99 8.64
CA LYS A 201 -9.92 11.64 10.06
C LYS A 201 -10.63 10.36 10.46
N GLU A 202 -11.46 9.83 9.58
CA GLU A 202 -12.25 8.62 9.82
C GLU A 202 -12.61 7.93 8.51
N TYR A 203 -12.96 6.66 8.62
CA TYR A 203 -13.47 5.85 7.53
C TYR A 203 -14.60 4.96 8.03
N THR A 204 -15.74 4.94 7.33
CA THR A 204 -16.89 4.12 7.71
C THR A 204 -16.94 2.84 6.88
N ILE A 205 -16.94 1.70 7.55
CA ILE A 205 -17.23 0.39 6.99
C ILE A 205 -18.74 0.17 7.15
N PRO A 206 -19.50 0.06 6.05
CA PRO A 206 -20.95 -0.11 6.12
C PRO A 206 -21.36 -1.41 6.81
N GLY A 207 -22.47 -1.38 7.54
CA GLY A 207 -23.09 -2.56 8.14
C GLY A 207 -23.37 -3.65 7.08
N GLY A 208 -23.17 -4.89 7.46
CA GLY A 208 -23.28 -6.05 6.56
C GLY A 208 -22.07 -6.29 5.66
N LYS A 209 -21.03 -5.44 5.71
CA LYS A 209 -19.80 -5.64 4.93
C LYS A 209 -18.86 -6.66 5.56
N LEU A 210 -18.90 -6.80 6.87
CA LEU A 210 -18.12 -7.77 7.64
C LEU A 210 -18.95 -9.02 7.90
N SER A 211 -18.36 -10.20 7.73
CA SER A 211 -19.04 -11.48 8.00
C SER A 211 -19.26 -11.66 9.50
N PRO A 212 -20.43 -12.16 9.94
CA PRO A 212 -20.69 -12.42 11.35
C PRO A 212 -19.86 -13.60 11.88
N GLY A 213 -19.43 -13.51 13.14
CA GLY A 213 -18.71 -14.57 13.84
C GLY A 213 -17.29 -14.85 13.34
N GLU A 214 -16.70 -13.95 12.58
CA GLU A 214 -15.37 -14.12 12.00
C GLU A 214 -14.34 -13.21 12.66
N ALA A 215 -13.10 -13.70 12.72
CA ALA A 215 -11.93 -12.89 13.05
C ALA A 215 -11.47 -12.10 11.83
N HIS A 216 -11.14 -10.86 12.06
CA HIS A 216 -10.63 -9.94 11.05
C HIS A 216 -9.33 -9.31 11.51
N GLN A 217 -8.49 -8.94 10.56
CA GLN A 217 -7.36 -8.06 10.78
C GLN A 217 -7.52 -6.81 9.94
N MET A 218 -7.40 -5.66 10.54
CA MET A 218 -7.32 -4.40 9.82
C MET A 218 -5.96 -3.76 9.96
N PHE A 219 -5.65 -2.84 9.07
CA PHE A 219 -4.62 -1.87 9.33
C PHE A 219 -5.05 -0.46 8.94
N VAL A 220 -4.47 0.50 9.64
CA VAL A 220 -4.44 1.90 9.24
C VAL A 220 -2.98 2.26 8.99
N GLU A 221 -2.73 2.92 7.87
CA GLU A 221 -1.40 3.37 7.48
C GLU A 221 -1.39 4.88 7.28
N HIS A 222 -0.39 5.55 7.82
CA HIS A 222 -0.01 6.92 7.50
C HIS A 222 1.20 6.85 6.55
N ALA A 223 1.08 7.41 5.36
CA ALA A 223 2.15 7.41 4.36
C ALA A 223 2.51 8.83 3.93
N SER A 224 3.69 9.30 4.33
CA SER A 224 4.29 10.51 3.77
C SER A 224 4.77 10.22 2.37
N VAL A 225 4.44 11.10 1.42
CA VAL A 225 4.67 10.89 -0.01
C VAL A 225 5.55 12.01 -0.58
N ASP A 226 6.55 11.64 -1.36
CA ASP A 226 7.24 12.51 -2.29
C ASP A 226 6.90 12.05 -3.71
N ALA A 227 5.99 12.78 -4.38
CA ALA A 227 5.52 12.45 -5.71
C ALA A 227 6.30 13.21 -6.80
N SER A 228 6.50 12.55 -7.93
CA SER A 228 7.08 13.15 -9.13
C SER A 228 6.48 12.52 -10.38
N GLU A 229 6.43 13.27 -11.47
CA GLU A 229 5.90 12.79 -12.75
C GLU A 229 6.92 13.05 -13.86
N GLU A 230 7.08 12.08 -14.75
CA GLU A 230 7.92 12.18 -15.96
C GLU A 230 7.38 11.18 -16.99
N ASP A 231 7.30 11.59 -18.24
CA ASP A 231 6.79 10.79 -19.35
C ASP A 231 5.39 10.20 -19.12
N GLY A 232 4.52 10.94 -18.39
CA GLY A 232 3.17 10.52 -18.07
C GLY A 232 3.06 9.43 -16.99
N ILE A 233 4.17 9.08 -16.32
CA ILE A 233 4.20 8.12 -15.22
C ILE A 233 4.49 8.84 -13.91
N VAL A 234 3.60 8.66 -12.95
CA VAL A 234 3.80 9.11 -11.58
C VAL A 234 4.67 8.12 -10.83
N ALA A 235 5.65 8.65 -10.10
CA ALA A 235 6.51 7.86 -9.23
C ALA A 235 6.48 8.42 -7.80
N LEU A 236 6.34 7.54 -6.83
CA LEU A 236 6.17 7.85 -5.43
C LEU A 236 7.35 7.30 -4.62
N VAL A 237 7.93 8.13 -3.78
CA VAL A 237 8.80 7.69 -2.69
C VAL A 237 8.04 7.88 -1.39
N THR A 238 7.82 6.79 -0.63
CA THR A 238 6.95 6.82 0.55
C THR A 238 7.70 6.44 1.82
N TYR A 239 7.23 7.02 2.93
CA TYR A 239 7.66 6.66 4.29
C TYR A 239 6.39 6.43 5.09
N ALA A 240 6.16 5.20 5.53
CA ALA A 240 4.89 4.83 6.12
C ALA A 240 5.03 4.27 7.54
N SER A 241 3.96 4.41 8.30
CA SER A 241 3.74 3.69 9.55
C SER A 241 2.39 3.00 9.49
N THR A 242 2.41 1.69 9.62
CA THR A 242 1.24 0.83 9.55
C THR A 242 0.95 0.25 10.93
N THR A 243 -0.28 0.42 11.41
CA THR A 243 -0.75 -0.22 12.64
C THR A 243 -1.79 -1.27 12.31
N PHE A 244 -1.53 -2.50 12.74
CA PHE A 244 -2.45 -3.63 12.64
C PHE A 244 -3.27 -3.75 13.92
N LEU A 245 -4.58 -4.02 13.75
CA LEU A 245 -5.51 -4.33 14.83
C LEU A 245 -6.32 -5.57 14.45
N ASP A 246 -6.30 -6.58 15.31
CA ASP A 246 -7.14 -7.75 15.17
C ASP A 246 -8.49 -7.48 15.85
N PHE A 247 -9.60 -7.91 15.25
CA PHE A 247 -10.91 -7.74 15.84
C PHE A 247 -11.83 -8.91 15.49
N GLN A 248 -12.88 -9.11 16.30
CA GLN A 248 -13.85 -10.20 16.17
C GLN A 248 -15.26 -9.62 15.98
N THR A 249 -15.98 -10.14 15.00
CA THR A 249 -17.41 -9.83 14.83
C THR A 249 -18.30 -10.75 15.67
N LEU A 250 -19.42 -10.21 16.13
CA LEU A 250 -20.46 -10.98 16.82
C LEU A 250 -21.21 -11.91 15.84
N GLY A 251 -21.86 -12.95 16.40
CA GLY A 251 -22.68 -13.87 15.63
C GLY A 251 -22.03 -15.23 15.44
N SER A 252 -22.55 -15.96 14.46
CA SER A 252 -22.04 -17.28 14.07
C SER A 252 -21.54 -17.23 12.64
N PRO A 253 -20.38 -17.82 12.32
CA PRO A 253 -19.86 -17.82 10.97
C PRO A 253 -20.81 -18.59 10.04
N ALA A 254 -21.08 -18.02 8.87
CA ALA A 254 -21.92 -18.66 7.84
C ALA A 254 -21.13 -19.64 6.95
N GLY A 255 -19.80 -19.61 7.03
CA GLY A 255 -18.88 -20.38 6.19
C GLY A 255 -17.98 -21.33 6.98
N ALA A 256 -16.84 -21.67 6.39
CA ALA A 256 -15.81 -22.45 7.05
C ALA A 256 -15.29 -21.72 8.32
N PRO A 257 -15.01 -22.45 9.41
CA PRO A 257 -14.45 -21.81 10.60
C PRO A 257 -13.08 -21.18 10.29
N CYS A 258 -12.78 -20.08 10.97
CA CYS A 258 -11.47 -19.46 10.90
C CYS A 258 -10.38 -20.46 11.30
N PRO A 259 -9.22 -20.47 10.62
CA PRO A 259 -8.10 -21.28 11.02
C PRO A 259 -7.61 -20.85 12.42
N ALA A 260 -7.07 -21.81 13.20
CA ALA A 260 -6.58 -21.55 14.56
C ALA A 260 -5.48 -20.47 14.61
N VAL A 261 -4.74 -20.34 13.51
CA VAL A 261 -3.76 -19.25 13.31
C VAL A 261 -4.21 -18.50 12.06
N MET A 262 -4.57 -17.24 12.22
CA MET A 262 -4.91 -16.40 11.07
C MET A 262 -3.69 -16.30 10.15
N PRO A 263 -3.87 -16.57 8.84
CA PRO A 263 -2.81 -16.28 7.90
C PRO A 263 -2.52 -14.77 7.95
N PRO A 264 -1.25 -14.36 7.82
CA PRO A 264 -0.93 -12.94 7.80
C PRO A 264 -1.69 -12.29 6.65
N PHE A 265 -2.61 -11.40 6.98
CA PHE A 265 -3.26 -10.52 6.02
C PHE A 265 -2.28 -9.37 5.73
N ASN A 266 -1.64 -9.52 4.61
CA ASN A 266 -0.72 -8.49 4.16
C ASN A 266 -1.29 -7.94 2.89
N GLY A 267 -1.79 -6.86 2.78
CA GLY A 267 -2.14 -6.25 1.49
C GLY A 267 -1.10 -6.46 0.37
N GLY A 268 -0.61 -7.68 0.20
CA GLY A 268 0.48 -8.14 -0.66
C GLY A 268 1.76 -8.59 0.06
N GLN A 269 1.85 -8.52 1.38
CA GLN A 269 3.10 -8.85 2.11
C GLN A 269 3.06 -10.30 2.65
N THR A 270 3.69 -11.22 1.95
CA THR A 270 3.91 -12.58 2.46
C THR A 270 5.06 -12.59 3.48
N ASP A 271 4.87 -13.25 4.64
CA ASP A 271 5.90 -13.46 5.67
C ASP A 271 6.98 -14.46 5.20
N ARG A 272 7.52 -14.31 4.01
CA ARG A 272 8.67 -15.09 3.61
C ARG A 272 9.92 -14.55 4.32
N LYS A 273 10.29 -15.19 5.43
CA LYS A 273 11.66 -15.08 5.93
C LYS A 273 12.57 -15.52 4.80
N ARG A 274 13.44 -14.65 4.32
CA ARG A 274 14.59 -15.10 3.54
C ARG A 274 15.52 -15.90 4.47
N PRO A 275 16.12 -16.99 3.96
CA PRO A 275 17.09 -17.78 4.71
C PRO A 275 18.33 -16.97 5.08
#